data_ae843ce9845254870f9b68882c524442
#
_entry.id   ae843ce9845254870f9b68882c524442
#
_cell.length_a   1.000
_cell.length_b   1.000
_cell.length_c   1.000
_cell.angle_alpha   90.00
_cell.angle_beta   90.00
_cell.angle_gamma   90.00
#
_symmetry.space_group_name_H-M   'P 1'
#
loop_
_entity.id
_entity.type
_entity.pdbx_description
1 polymer ?
#
loop_
_entity_poly.entity_id
_entity_poly.type
_entity_poly.pdbx_seq_one_letter_code
_entity_poly.pdbx_strand_id
1 'polypeptide(L)'
;MTKHELIVWRYIREKQLGVKFKRQVPINRYIVDFFSLEIGLVIEIDGGHHYDPKITKKDKVRTNDLLNWGLTVIRYNNDEVLTNIEGVINSIGEKVDELKERYEIE
;
A
#
# COMPACT_ATOMS: atom_id res chain seq x y z
N MET A 1 6.71 -11.14 -7.00
CA MET A 1 6.85 -9.73 -6.58
C MET A 1 7.69 -8.98 -7.60
N THR A 2 7.27 -7.78 -7.99
CA THR A 2 8.01 -6.99 -8.96
C THR A 2 9.26 -6.38 -8.34
N LYS A 3 10.16 -5.87 -9.19
CA LYS A 3 11.35 -5.15 -8.76
C LYS A 3 11.00 -3.94 -7.89
N HIS A 4 9.95 -3.20 -8.27
CA HIS A 4 9.53 -1.99 -7.55
C HIS A 4 8.95 -2.33 -6.17
N GLU A 5 8.16 -3.40 -6.09
CA GLU A 5 7.65 -3.89 -4.82
C GLU A 5 8.79 -4.35 -3.92
N LEU A 6 9.80 -5.01 -4.46
CA LEU A 6 10.96 -5.44 -3.69
C LEU A 6 11.72 -4.27 -3.07
N ILE A 7 11.85 -3.17 -3.82
CA ILE A 7 12.50 -1.96 -3.30
C ILE A 7 11.75 -1.44 -2.07
N VAL A 8 10.43 -1.30 -2.17
CA VAL A 8 9.61 -0.84 -1.04
C VAL A 8 9.67 -1.82 0.13
N TRP A 9 9.57 -3.12 -0.16
CA TRP A 9 9.59 -4.18 0.85
C TRP A 9 10.82 -4.09 1.76
N ARG A 10 11.97 -3.79 1.21
CA ARG A 10 13.22 -3.67 2.00
C ARG A 10 13.13 -2.63 3.12
N TYR A 11 12.30 -1.61 2.93
CA TYR A 11 12.16 -0.51 3.90
C TYR A 11 11.03 -0.70 4.89
N ILE A 12 10.06 -1.58 4.58
CA ILE A 12 8.88 -1.74 5.43
C ILE A 12 8.82 -3.08 6.16
N ARG A 13 9.60 -4.06 5.74
CA ARG A 13 9.66 -5.37 6.39
C ARG A 13 10.25 -5.25 7.80
N GLU A 14 10.06 -6.29 8.61
CA GLU A 14 10.67 -6.38 9.94
C GLU A 14 10.29 -5.23 10.88
N LYS A 15 9.08 -4.72 10.75
CA LYS A 15 8.56 -3.63 11.58
C LYS A 15 9.41 -2.36 11.56
N GLN A 16 10.15 -2.10 10.50
CA GLN A 16 11.00 -0.90 10.41
C GLN A 16 10.20 0.39 10.58
N LEU A 17 8.93 0.40 10.21
CA LEU A 17 8.05 1.56 10.38
C LEU A 17 7.15 1.46 11.61
N GLY A 18 7.38 0.49 12.48
CA GLY A 18 6.64 0.34 13.73
C GLY A 18 5.44 -0.57 13.70
N VAL A 19 5.07 -1.08 12.54
CA VAL A 19 3.99 -2.06 12.39
C VAL A 19 4.43 -3.17 11.45
N LYS A 20 3.80 -4.33 11.57
CA LYS A 20 4.11 -5.48 10.72
C LYS A 20 3.38 -5.34 9.39
N PHE A 21 4.13 -5.47 8.29
CA PHE A 21 3.58 -5.59 6.95
C PHE A 21 3.77 -7.00 6.42
N LYS A 22 2.78 -7.48 5.69
CA LYS A 22 2.87 -8.71 4.91
C LYS A 22 2.75 -8.32 3.44
N ARG A 23 3.30 -9.14 2.57
CA ARG A 23 3.27 -8.94 1.13
C ARG A 23 2.35 -9.92 0.45
N GLN A 24 1.78 -9.51 -0.69
CA GLN A 24 0.92 -10.36 -1.52
C GLN A 24 -0.18 -11.01 -0.69
N VAL A 25 -0.99 -10.17 -0.05
CA VAL A 25 -2.02 -10.61 0.89
C VAL A 25 -3.37 -10.70 0.20
N PRO A 26 -4.04 -11.86 0.23
CA PRO A 26 -5.40 -11.94 -0.27
C PRO A 26 -6.37 -11.28 0.70
N ILE A 27 -7.19 -10.39 0.17
CA ILE A 27 -8.28 -9.74 0.91
C ILE A 27 -9.54 -9.95 0.08
N ASN A 28 -10.41 -10.87 0.52
CA ASN A 28 -11.55 -11.34 -0.25
C ASN A 28 -11.08 -11.81 -1.64
N ARG A 29 -11.61 -11.22 -2.72
CA ARG A 29 -11.25 -11.61 -4.10
C ARG A 29 -10.02 -10.88 -4.66
N TYR A 30 -9.39 -10.01 -3.87
CA TYR A 30 -8.25 -9.23 -4.32
C TYR A 30 -6.97 -9.72 -3.66
N ILE A 31 -5.84 -9.49 -4.34
CA ILE A 31 -4.51 -9.67 -3.75
C ILE A 31 -3.87 -8.30 -3.72
N VAL A 32 -3.49 -7.83 -2.53
CA VAL A 32 -2.86 -6.52 -2.37
C VAL A 32 -1.35 -6.69 -2.21
N ASP A 33 -0.60 -5.67 -2.64
CA ASP A 33 0.87 -5.76 -2.62
C ASP A 33 1.41 -5.84 -1.20
N PHE A 34 0.98 -4.94 -0.33
CA PHE A 34 1.39 -4.92 1.08
C PHE A 34 0.19 -4.60 1.97
N PHE A 35 0.15 -5.22 3.13
CA PHE A 35 -0.93 -5.03 4.09
C PHE A 35 -0.43 -5.11 5.52
N SER A 36 -0.89 -4.16 6.36
CA SER A 36 -0.70 -4.21 7.80
C SER A 36 -2.07 -4.38 8.46
N LEU A 37 -2.28 -5.53 9.08
CA LEU A 37 -3.53 -5.84 9.75
C LEU A 37 -3.77 -4.94 10.96
N GLU A 38 -2.72 -4.62 11.70
CA GLU A 38 -2.82 -3.81 12.91
C GLU A 38 -3.50 -2.46 12.68
N ILE A 39 -3.25 -1.86 11.54
CA ILE A 39 -3.76 -0.52 11.22
C ILE A 39 -4.66 -0.49 9.98
N GLY A 40 -4.95 -1.66 9.41
CA GLY A 40 -5.82 -1.74 8.23
C GLY A 40 -5.29 -0.98 7.03
N LEU A 41 -3.98 -0.97 6.82
CA LEU A 41 -3.35 -0.21 5.74
C LEU A 41 -2.95 -1.12 4.59
N VAL A 42 -3.44 -0.77 3.40
CA VAL A 42 -3.07 -1.39 2.12
C VAL A 42 -2.15 -0.44 1.38
N ILE A 43 -1.03 -0.97 0.87
CA ILE A 43 -0.11 -0.22 0.01
C ILE A 43 -0.07 -0.93 -1.34
N GLU A 44 -0.26 -0.16 -2.42
CA GLU A 44 -0.22 -0.66 -3.79
C GLU A 44 0.86 0.06 -4.57
N ILE A 45 1.64 -0.70 -5.33
CA ILE A 45 2.66 -0.14 -6.23
C ILE A 45 2.18 -0.41 -7.66
N ASP A 46 1.81 0.64 -8.35
CA ASP A 46 1.21 0.53 -9.68
C ASP A 46 2.23 0.64 -10.81
N GLY A 47 2.08 -0.21 -11.81
CA GLY A 47 2.94 -0.22 -12.98
C GLY A 47 2.74 0.94 -13.94
N GLY A 48 1.77 1.76 -13.71
CA GLY A 48 1.72 3.13 -14.18
C GLY A 48 1.26 3.43 -15.58
N HIS A 49 0.54 2.61 -16.32
CA HIS A 49 0.06 3.02 -17.64
C HIS A 49 -1.35 2.51 -17.90
N HIS A 50 -2.30 3.00 -17.13
CA HIS A 50 -3.67 2.53 -17.26
C HIS A 50 -4.54 3.60 -17.92
N TYR A 51 -4.30 3.79 -19.23
CA TYR A 51 -5.16 4.66 -20.03
C TYR A 51 -6.35 3.89 -20.61
N ASP A 52 -6.43 2.56 -20.40
CA ASP A 52 -7.57 1.76 -20.80
C ASP A 52 -8.74 2.05 -19.85
N PRO A 53 -9.87 2.57 -20.37
CA PRO A 53 -11.03 2.87 -19.52
C PRO A 53 -11.57 1.68 -18.75
N LYS A 54 -11.45 0.47 -19.28
CA LYS A 54 -11.90 -0.75 -18.61
C LYS A 54 -11.06 -1.07 -17.39
N ILE A 55 -9.75 -0.94 -17.52
CA ILE A 55 -8.81 -1.20 -16.43
C ILE A 55 -8.99 -0.14 -15.33
N THR A 56 -9.14 1.12 -15.72
CA THR A 56 -9.38 2.21 -14.79
C THR A 56 -10.68 2.00 -14.00
N LYS A 57 -11.74 1.55 -14.66
CA LYS A 57 -13.01 1.29 -14.01
C LYS A 57 -12.90 0.14 -13.00
N LYS A 58 -12.25 -0.95 -13.38
CA LYS A 58 -12.02 -2.10 -12.47
C LYS A 58 -11.19 -1.68 -11.26
N ASP A 59 -10.20 -0.83 -11.49
CA ASP A 59 -9.34 -0.35 -10.43
C ASP A 59 -10.10 0.52 -9.43
N LYS A 60 -11.02 1.36 -9.91
CA LYS A 60 -11.88 2.16 -9.05
C LYS A 60 -12.82 1.29 -8.20
N VAL A 61 -13.40 0.25 -8.81
CA VAL A 61 -14.26 -0.69 -8.09
C VAL A 61 -13.46 -1.39 -6.99
N ARG A 62 -12.26 -1.85 -7.31
CA ARG A 62 -11.35 -2.50 -6.36
C ARG A 62 -11.05 -1.58 -5.19
N THR A 63 -10.67 -0.33 -5.47
CA THR A 63 -10.36 0.64 -4.43
C THR A 63 -11.57 0.92 -3.55
N ASN A 64 -12.75 1.11 -4.17
CA ASN A 64 -13.97 1.36 -3.43
C ASN A 64 -14.35 0.18 -2.52
N ASP A 65 -14.17 -1.06 -3.00
CA ASP A 65 -14.41 -2.25 -2.18
C ASP A 65 -13.52 -2.26 -0.94
N LEU A 66 -12.22 -2.02 -1.14
CA LEU A 66 -11.26 -1.98 -0.02
C LEU A 66 -11.63 -0.90 0.99
N LEU A 67 -12.00 0.29 0.53
CA LEU A 67 -12.44 1.39 1.39
C LEU A 67 -13.72 1.04 2.14
N ASN A 68 -14.68 0.40 1.46
CA ASN A 68 -15.94 -0.01 2.08
C ASN A 68 -15.75 -1.06 3.17
N TRP A 69 -14.65 -1.83 3.11
CA TRP A 69 -14.31 -2.79 4.16
C TRP A 69 -13.53 -2.15 5.31
N GLY A 70 -13.44 -0.83 5.33
CA GLY A 70 -12.81 -0.09 6.43
C GLY A 70 -11.29 0.02 6.30
N LEU A 71 -10.71 -0.29 5.15
CA LEU A 71 -9.27 -0.24 4.95
C LEU A 71 -8.83 1.12 4.43
N THR A 72 -7.61 1.51 4.76
CA THR A 72 -6.95 2.68 4.19
C THR A 72 -6.08 2.19 3.04
N VAL A 73 -6.16 2.85 1.88
CA VAL A 73 -5.39 2.48 0.69
C VAL A 73 -4.51 3.64 0.27
N ILE A 74 -3.21 3.38 0.14
CA ILE A 74 -2.28 4.36 -0.42
C ILE A 74 -1.58 3.74 -1.62
N ARG A 75 -1.32 4.56 -2.63
CA ARG A 75 -0.76 4.09 -3.90
C ARG A 75 0.43 4.93 -4.32
N TYR A 76 1.41 4.27 -4.89
CA TYR A 76 2.58 4.90 -5.49
C TYR A 76 2.82 4.25 -6.85
N ASN A 77 3.29 5.03 -7.80
CA ASN A 77 3.65 4.47 -9.10
C ASN A 77 5.11 4.05 -9.12
N ASN A 78 5.48 3.25 -10.12
CA ASN A 78 6.84 2.73 -10.25
C ASN A 78 7.89 3.85 -10.35
N ASP A 79 7.56 4.94 -11.02
CA ASP A 79 8.50 6.05 -11.17
C ASP A 79 8.81 6.72 -9.85
N GLU A 80 7.80 6.91 -9.00
CA GLU A 80 8.01 7.46 -7.66
C GLU A 80 8.93 6.56 -6.83
N VAL A 81 8.73 5.25 -6.91
CA VAL A 81 9.57 4.29 -6.19
C VAL A 81 11.02 4.35 -6.66
N LEU A 82 11.24 4.46 -7.98
CA LEU A 82 12.59 4.51 -8.54
C LEU A 82 13.30 5.84 -8.30
N THR A 83 12.57 6.95 -8.41
CA THR A 83 13.19 8.28 -8.41
C THR A 83 13.12 8.99 -7.08
N ASN A 84 12.24 8.56 -6.18
CA ASN A 84 12.03 9.24 -4.90
C ASN A 84 11.62 8.25 -3.80
N ILE A 85 12.43 7.23 -3.60
CA ILE A 85 12.13 6.20 -2.59
C ILE A 85 12.05 6.80 -1.19
N GLU A 86 12.90 7.78 -0.86
CA GLU A 86 12.85 8.43 0.45
C GLU A 86 11.50 9.10 0.69
N GLY A 87 10.97 9.81 -0.31
CA GLY A 87 9.66 10.45 -0.23
C GLY A 87 8.55 9.43 -0.07
N VAL A 88 8.63 8.32 -0.80
CA VAL A 88 7.66 7.22 -0.69
C VAL A 88 7.66 6.65 0.73
N ILE A 89 8.82 6.31 1.25
CA ILE A 89 8.92 5.70 2.59
C ILE A 89 8.51 6.70 3.68
N ASN A 90 8.88 7.97 3.55
CA ASN A 90 8.43 9.00 4.48
C ASN A 90 6.91 9.14 4.48
N SER A 91 6.30 9.11 3.28
CA SER A 91 4.84 9.17 3.13
C SER A 91 4.16 7.97 3.80
N ILE A 92 4.71 6.78 3.59
CA ILE A 92 4.19 5.57 4.25
C ILE A 92 4.30 5.69 5.77
N GLY A 93 5.47 6.13 6.25
CA GLY A 93 5.71 6.31 7.68
C GLY A 93 4.74 7.30 8.32
N GLU A 94 4.45 8.41 7.65
CA GLU A 94 3.49 9.39 8.13
C GLU A 94 2.08 8.78 8.23
N LYS A 95 1.68 7.98 7.26
CA LYS A 95 0.39 7.31 7.28
C LYS A 95 0.34 6.25 8.38
N VAL A 96 1.41 5.52 8.60
CA VAL A 96 1.52 4.56 9.69
C VAL A 96 1.32 5.26 11.03
N ASP A 97 2.01 6.38 11.25
CA ASP A 97 1.92 7.13 12.50
C ASP A 97 0.51 7.67 12.72
N GLU A 98 -0.10 8.22 11.69
CA GLU A 98 -1.48 8.71 11.73
C GLU A 98 -2.46 7.60 12.12
N LEU A 99 -2.33 6.42 11.52
CA LEU A 99 -3.23 5.30 11.80
C LEU A 99 -2.98 4.66 13.16
N LYS A 100 -1.70 4.60 13.60
CA LYS A 100 -1.38 4.13 14.93
C LYS A 100 -2.04 5.01 15.98
N GLU A 101 -1.99 6.31 15.80
CA GLU A 101 -2.64 7.27 16.69
C GLU A 101 -4.15 7.09 16.68
N ARG A 102 -4.75 6.96 15.49
CA ARG A 102 -6.20 6.77 15.35
C ARG A 102 -6.68 5.51 16.06
N TYR A 103 -5.93 4.42 15.99
CA TYR A 103 -6.29 3.14 16.60
C TYR A 103 -5.64 2.91 17.96
N GLU A 104 -4.97 3.91 18.50
CA GLU A 104 -4.30 3.85 19.80
C GLU A 104 -3.32 2.68 19.93
N ILE A 105 -2.53 2.47 18.89
CA ILE A 105 -1.50 1.42 18.84
C ILE A 105 -0.15 2.02 19.21
N GLU A 106 0.55 1.35 20.12
CA GLU A 106 1.88 1.77 20.58
C GLU A 106 3.02 1.32 19.67
#